data_957e73b4c1bf05d6ef184ab006f841d9
#
_entry.id   957e73b4c1bf05d6ef184ab006f841d9
#
_cell.length_a   1.000
_cell.length_b   1.000
_cell.length_c   1.000
_cell.angle_alpha   90.00
_cell.angle_beta   90.00
_cell.angle_gamma   90.00
#
_symmetry.space_group_name_H-M   'P 1'
#
loop_
_entity.id
_entity.type
_entity.pdbx_description
1 polymer ?
#
loop_
_entity_poly.entity_id
_entity_poly.type
_entity_poly.pdbx_seq_one_letter_code
_entity_poly.pdbx_strand_id
1 'polypeptide(L)'
;MPGRYVPDRGDIVWLQFNPQAGHEQAGHRPALVISPMPYNRKVGLALFCPISSRVKGYPFEVELPPGLPVAGAILADQIKSLDWRVRRVKRIGIAPQEVVEEVLGKISALVGGYEPPR
;
A
#
# COMPACT_ATOMS: atom_id res chain seq x y z
N MET A 1 -6.67 -16.61 -23.22
CA MET A 1 -7.28 -15.89 -22.12
C MET A 1 -6.38 -14.76 -21.65
N PRO A 2 -6.89 -13.55 -21.52
CA PRO A 2 -6.04 -12.49 -21.04
C PRO A 2 -5.53 -12.83 -19.65
N GLY A 3 -4.29 -12.46 -19.39
CA GLY A 3 -3.71 -12.64 -18.08
C GLY A 3 -4.45 -11.83 -17.03
N ARG A 4 -4.53 -12.35 -15.83
CA ARG A 4 -5.08 -11.61 -14.72
C ARG A 4 -4.08 -10.54 -14.29
N TYR A 5 -4.61 -9.43 -13.85
CA TYR A 5 -3.79 -8.40 -13.24
C TYR A 5 -3.12 -8.96 -11.97
N VAL A 6 -1.81 -8.78 -11.86
CA VAL A 6 -1.06 -9.07 -10.64
C VAL A 6 -0.52 -7.75 -10.12
N PRO A 7 -0.79 -7.39 -8.87
CA PRO A 7 -0.26 -6.13 -8.32
C PRO A 7 1.26 -6.09 -8.34
N ASP A 8 1.81 -4.91 -8.61
CA ASP A 8 3.25 -4.69 -8.58
C ASP A 8 3.56 -3.48 -7.70
N ARG A 9 4.75 -3.46 -7.13
CA ARG A 9 5.20 -2.33 -6.31
C ARG A 9 5.04 -1.04 -7.07
N GLY A 10 4.41 -0.06 -6.42
CA GLY A 10 4.18 1.26 -6.99
C GLY A 10 2.82 1.41 -7.64
N ASP A 11 2.09 0.32 -7.88
CA ASP A 11 0.73 0.43 -8.39
C ASP A 11 -0.17 1.07 -7.35
N ILE A 12 -1.06 1.95 -7.82
CA ILE A 12 -2.17 2.46 -7.01
C ILE A 12 -3.39 1.66 -7.41
N VAL A 13 -4.05 1.05 -6.43
CA VAL A 13 -5.16 0.13 -6.69
C VAL A 13 -6.34 0.46 -5.79
N TRP A 14 -7.54 0.05 -6.22
CA TRP A 14 -8.69 -0.08 -5.33
C TRP A 14 -8.71 -1.49 -4.76
N LEU A 15 -9.01 -1.63 -3.47
CA LEU A 15 -9.22 -2.94 -2.87
C LEU A 15 -10.07 -2.84 -1.61
N GLN A 16 -10.60 -4.00 -1.19
CA GLN A 16 -11.41 -4.12 0.00
C GLN A 16 -10.53 -4.38 1.23
N PHE A 17 -10.57 -3.48 2.19
CA PHE A 17 -9.77 -3.58 3.41
C PHE A 17 -10.49 -4.26 4.58
N ASN A 18 -11.76 -4.56 4.43
CA ASN A 18 -12.48 -5.26 5.51
C ASN A 18 -11.94 -6.68 5.72
N PRO A 19 -11.99 -7.24 6.92
CA PRO A 19 -12.51 -6.61 8.14
C PRO A 19 -11.52 -5.59 8.72
N GLN A 20 -12.09 -4.63 9.45
CA GLN A 20 -11.35 -3.58 10.13
C GLN A 20 -11.30 -3.87 11.63
N ALA A 21 -10.24 -3.41 12.30
CA ALA A 21 -10.12 -3.45 13.75
C ALA A 21 -9.57 -2.10 14.24
N GLY A 22 -10.25 -1.50 15.19
CA GLY A 22 -9.79 -0.26 15.85
C GLY A 22 -9.58 0.89 14.88
N HIS A 23 -8.36 1.41 14.84
CA HIS A 23 -7.99 2.58 14.04
C HIS A 23 -7.63 2.26 12.60
N GLU A 24 -7.70 0.98 12.20
CA GLU A 24 -7.32 0.60 10.86
C GLU A 24 -8.31 1.10 9.84
N GLN A 25 -7.80 1.39 8.63
CA GLN A 25 -8.66 1.76 7.52
C GLN A 25 -9.54 0.58 7.12
N ALA A 26 -10.76 0.89 6.71
CA ALA A 26 -11.77 -0.12 6.37
C ALA A 26 -12.47 0.25 5.07
N GLY A 27 -13.19 -0.72 4.52
CA GLY A 27 -13.99 -0.54 3.32
C GLY A 27 -13.18 -0.61 2.04
N HIS A 28 -13.83 -0.24 0.93
CA HIS A 28 -13.23 -0.23 -0.40
C HIS A 28 -12.47 1.07 -0.57
N ARG A 29 -11.16 1.01 -0.67
CA ARG A 29 -10.29 2.19 -0.63
C ARG A 29 -9.12 2.06 -1.59
N PRO A 30 -8.54 3.20 -2.00
CA PRO A 30 -7.28 3.15 -2.73
C PRO A 30 -6.13 2.76 -1.80
N ALA A 31 -5.12 2.14 -2.40
CA ALA A 31 -3.93 1.71 -1.68
C ALA A 31 -2.72 1.72 -2.61
N LEU A 32 -1.54 1.84 -2.00
CA LEU A 32 -0.28 1.67 -2.70
C LEU A 32 0.21 0.24 -2.50
N VAL A 33 0.59 -0.41 -3.59
CA VAL A 33 1.20 -1.75 -3.54
C VAL A 33 2.67 -1.60 -3.18
N ILE A 34 3.11 -2.35 -2.18
CA ILE A 34 4.47 -2.26 -1.64
C ILE A 34 5.35 -3.43 -2.08
N SER A 35 4.78 -4.64 -2.14
CA SER A 35 5.56 -5.82 -2.50
C SER A 35 5.61 -6.01 -4.03
N PRO A 36 6.70 -6.62 -4.53
CA PRO A 36 6.91 -6.75 -5.98
C PRO A 36 6.07 -7.86 -6.59
N MET A 37 5.77 -7.72 -7.88
CA MET A 37 4.95 -8.66 -8.62
C MET A 37 5.40 -10.11 -8.51
N PRO A 38 6.70 -10.45 -8.61
CA PRO A 38 7.10 -11.85 -8.52
C PRO A 38 6.67 -12.52 -7.21
N TYR A 39 6.81 -11.81 -6.09
CA TYR A 39 6.34 -12.28 -4.79
C TYR A 39 4.81 -12.41 -4.80
N ASN A 40 4.12 -11.35 -5.25
CA ASN A 40 2.67 -11.29 -5.23
C ASN A 40 2.05 -12.42 -6.06
N ARG A 41 2.62 -12.67 -7.23
CA ARG A 41 2.14 -13.74 -8.11
C ARG A 41 2.34 -15.11 -7.48
N LYS A 42 3.52 -15.34 -6.91
CA LYS A 42 3.86 -16.67 -6.38
C LYS A 42 3.07 -16.99 -5.13
N VAL A 43 2.89 -16.03 -4.24
CA VAL A 43 2.32 -16.25 -2.92
C VAL A 43 0.81 -16.03 -2.91
N GLY A 44 0.29 -15.16 -3.76
CA GLY A 44 -1.13 -14.80 -3.76
C GLY A 44 -1.48 -13.74 -2.74
N LEU A 45 -0.49 -13.23 -2.02
CA LEU A 45 -0.62 -12.10 -1.11
C LEU A 45 0.13 -10.91 -1.68
N ALA A 46 -0.17 -9.72 -1.19
CA ALA A 46 0.63 -8.54 -1.45
C ALA A 46 0.58 -7.62 -0.24
N LEU A 47 1.59 -6.79 -0.11
CA LEU A 47 1.63 -5.77 0.94
C LEU A 47 1.04 -4.48 0.39
N PHE A 48 0.10 -3.91 1.13
CA PHE A 48 -0.61 -2.68 0.76
C PHE A 48 -0.54 -1.66 1.87
N CYS A 49 -0.39 -0.39 1.49
CA CYS A 49 -0.58 0.74 2.40
C CYS A 49 -1.83 1.48 1.96
N PRO A 50 -2.83 1.66 2.83
CA PRO A 50 -4.04 2.38 2.46
C PRO A 50 -3.74 3.86 2.19
N ILE A 51 -4.55 4.47 1.34
CA ILE A 51 -4.48 5.90 1.04
C ILE A 51 -5.72 6.55 1.66
N SER A 52 -5.49 7.52 2.55
CA SER A 52 -6.55 8.26 3.21
C SER A 52 -6.76 9.58 2.51
N SER A 53 -8.03 9.97 2.32
CA SER A 53 -8.35 11.30 1.80
C SER A 53 -8.09 12.40 2.83
N ARG A 54 -7.90 12.05 4.11
CA ARG A 54 -7.62 12.99 5.18
C ARG A 54 -6.11 13.04 5.43
N VAL A 55 -5.51 14.18 5.15
CA VAL A 55 -4.09 14.41 5.43
C VAL A 55 -4.01 15.06 6.80
N LYS A 56 -3.39 14.36 7.75
CA LYS A 56 -3.30 14.83 9.15
C LYS A 56 -1.92 15.36 9.53
N GLY A 57 -0.93 15.16 8.66
CA GLY A 57 0.43 15.58 8.94
C GLY A 57 1.23 14.62 9.82
N TYR A 58 0.82 13.39 9.92
CA TYR A 58 1.56 12.36 10.65
C TYR A 58 2.94 12.14 10.03
N PRO A 59 3.97 11.80 10.84
CA PRO A 59 5.30 11.49 10.30
C PRO A 59 5.30 10.30 9.33
N PHE A 60 4.36 9.38 9.46
CA PHE A 60 4.29 8.19 8.60
C PHE A 60 3.31 8.32 7.46
N GLU A 61 2.74 9.51 7.26
CA GLU A 61 1.97 9.82 6.05
C GLU A 61 2.90 10.28 4.95
N VAL A 62 2.61 9.83 3.72
CA VAL A 62 3.28 10.35 2.53
C VAL A 62 2.19 10.93 1.64
N GLU A 63 2.16 12.24 1.52
CA GLU A 63 1.16 12.92 0.72
C GLU A 63 1.41 12.70 -0.76
N LEU A 64 0.34 12.38 -1.49
CA LEU A 64 0.41 12.19 -2.93
C LEU A 64 0.50 13.54 -3.64
N PRO A 65 1.36 13.65 -4.67
CA PRO A 65 1.40 14.88 -5.47
C PRO A 65 0.14 15.02 -6.31
N PRO A 66 -0.15 16.23 -6.80
CA PRO A 66 -1.30 16.45 -7.69
C PRO A 66 -1.12 15.72 -9.01
N GLY A 67 -2.23 15.48 -9.70
CA GLY A 67 -2.21 14.86 -11.02
C GLY A 67 -2.39 13.37 -11.04
N LEU A 68 -2.49 12.73 -9.87
CA LEU A 68 -2.75 11.30 -9.79
C LEU A 68 -4.26 11.04 -9.72
N PRO A 69 -4.69 9.79 -10.04
CA PRO A 69 -6.13 9.47 -10.01
C PRO A 69 -6.75 9.52 -8.63
N VAL A 70 -5.95 9.54 -7.57
CA VAL A 70 -6.42 9.69 -6.20
C VAL A 70 -5.61 10.77 -5.51
N ALA A 71 -6.23 11.40 -4.51
CA ALA A 71 -5.57 12.40 -3.67
C ALA A 71 -5.59 11.93 -2.22
N GLY A 72 -4.66 12.45 -1.43
CA GLY A 72 -4.58 12.15 -0.01
C GLY A 72 -3.20 11.73 0.41
N ALA A 73 -3.12 10.92 1.46
CA ALA A 73 -1.85 10.48 2.02
C ALA A 73 -1.81 8.97 2.15
N ILE A 74 -0.67 8.39 1.79
CA ILE A 74 -0.39 6.98 1.99
C ILE A 74 -0.01 6.79 3.45
N LEU A 75 -0.66 5.83 4.11
CA LEU A 75 -0.43 5.54 5.53
C LEU A 75 0.60 4.42 5.64
N ALA A 76 1.86 4.79 5.72
CA ALA A 76 2.96 3.82 5.70
C ALA A 76 2.95 2.89 6.93
N ASP A 77 2.42 3.37 8.07
CA ASP A 77 2.34 2.58 9.29
C ASP A 77 1.13 1.64 9.34
N GLN A 78 0.27 1.69 8.34
CA GLN A 78 -0.87 0.77 8.24
C GLN A 78 -0.68 -0.27 7.14
N ILE A 79 0.55 -0.62 6.88
CA ILE A 79 0.87 -1.67 5.90
C ILE A 79 0.24 -2.99 6.30
N LYS A 80 -0.40 -3.67 5.34
CA LYS A 80 -1.07 -4.95 5.57
C LYS A 80 -0.74 -5.92 4.46
N SER A 81 -0.61 -7.19 4.84
CA SER A 81 -0.50 -8.30 3.89
C SER A 81 -1.91 -8.84 3.65
N LEU A 82 -2.37 -8.76 2.43
CA LEU A 82 -3.73 -9.14 2.08
C LEU A 82 -3.74 -10.02 0.84
N ASP A 83 -4.73 -10.91 0.77
CA ASP A 83 -4.96 -11.74 -0.41
C ASP A 83 -5.61 -10.88 -1.49
N TRP A 84 -4.83 -10.55 -2.52
CA TRP A 84 -5.30 -9.64 -3.58
C TRP A 84 -6.28 -10.32 -4.53
N ARG A 85 -6.28 -11.66 -4.57
CA ARG A 85 -7.15 -12.42 -5.49
C ARG A 85 -8.61 -12.33 -5.09
N VAL A 86 -8.89 -12.31 -3.78
CA VAL A 86 -10.28 -12.32 -3.28
C VAL A 86 -10.81 -10.92 -2.97
N ARG A 87 -9.94 -9.89 -3.02
CA ARG A 87 -10.31 -8.52 -2.63
C ARG A 87 -10.61 -7.62 -3.81
N ARG A 88 -10.78 -8.18 -5.00
CA ARG A 88 -11.16 -7.45 -6.21
C ARG A 88 -10.22 -6.28 -6.49
N VAL A 89 -8.93 -6.52 -6.40
CA VAL A 89 -7.93 -5.49 -6.62
C VAL A 89 -7.98 -5.01 -8.06
N LYS A 90 -8.03 -3.69 -8.24
CA LYS A 90 -8.06 -3.07 -9.56
C LYS A 90 -7.05 -1.93 -9.61
N ARG A 91 -6.14 -1.96 -10.57
CA ARG A 91 -5.18 -0.88 -10.74
C ARG A 91 -5.87 0.38 -11.29
N ILE A 92 -5.58 1.51 -10.68
CA ILE A 92 -6.12 2.82 -11.11
C ILE A 92 -5.01 3.80 -11.46
N GLY A 93 -3.75 3.48 -11.15
CA GLY A 93 -2.64 4.34 -11.49
C GLY A 93 -1.32 3.76 -11.03
N ILE A 94 -0.27 4.55 -11.17
CA ILE A 94 1.09 4.21 -10.74
C ILE A 94 1.63 5.42 -9.99
N ALA A 95 2.18 5.18 -8.81
CA ALA A 95 2.79 6.25 -8.01
C ALA A 95 4.17 6.61 -8.56
N PRO A 96 4.56 7.89 -8.47
CA PRO A 96 5.92 8.27 -8.79
C PRO A 96 6.94 7.51 -7.95
N GLN A 97 8.10 7.23 -8.52
CA GLN A 97 9.13 6.44 -7.84
C GLN A 97 9.58 7.08 -6.52
N GLU A 98 9.70 8.40 -6.49
CA GLU A 98 10.12 9.11 -5.27
C GLU A 98 9.10 8.95 -4.14
N VAL A 99 7.81 8.83 -4.48
CA VAL A 99 6.76 8.57 -3.47
C VAL A 99 6.93 7.16 -2.91
N VAL A 100 7.14 6.18 -3.79
CA VAL A 100 7.35 4.79 -3.38
C VAL A 100 8.57 4.69 -2.47
N GLU A 101 9.67 5.34 -2.83
CA GLU A 101 10.89 5.33 -2.04
C GLU A 101 10.70 5.96 -0.66
N GLU A 102 9.92 7.04 -0.59
CA GLU A 102 9.62 7.67 0.69
C GLU A 102 8.81 6.75 1.58
N VAL A 103 7.80 6.08 1.02
CA VAL A 103 7.00 5.11 1.79
C VAL A 103 7.85 3.96 2.28
N LEU A 104 8.69 3.40 1.40
CA LEU A 104 9.60 2.31 1.80
C LEU A 104 10.56 2.75 2.89
N GLY A 105 11.07 3.97 2.82
CA GLY A 105 11.95 4.52 3.85
C GLY A 105 11.26 4.63 5.21
N LYS A 106 10.01 5.06 5.22
CA LYS A 106 9.22 5.15 6.46
C LYS A 106 8.92 3.77 7.03
N ILE A 107 8.57 2.80 6.19
CA ILE A 107 8.37 1.42 6.64
C ILE A 107 9.66 0.85 7.21
N SER A 108 10.77 1.08 6.53
CA SER A 108 12.08 0.64 7.00
C SER A 108 12.42 1.24 8.37
N ALA A 109 12.07 2.51 8.59
CA ALA A 109 12.29 3.16 9.89
C ALA A 109 11.47 2.49 11.01
N LEU A 110 10.28 1.98 10.67
CA LEU A 110 9.44 1.30 11.65
C LEU A 110 9.95 -0.09 12.02
N VAL A 111 10.50 -0.82 11.05
CA VAL A 111 10.90 -2.22 11.25
C VAL A 111 12.41 -2.41 11.29
N GLY A 112 13.15 -1.41 10.84
CA GLY A 112 14.60 -1.44 10.86
C GLY A 112 15.14 -1.10 12.24
N GLY A 113 16.45 -1.24 12.42
CA GLY A 113 17.08 -0.90 13.68
C GLY A 113 16.88 -1.91 14.80
N TYR A 114 16.18 -3.01 14.54
CA TYR A 114 16.07 -4.08 15.52
C TYR A 114 17.43 -4.75 15.67
N GLU A 115 17.93 -4.79 16.90
CA GLU A 115 19.16 -5.51 17.21
C GLU A 115 18.80 -6.67 18.12
N PRO A 116 19.01 -7.94 17.68
CA PRO A 116 18.72 -9.08 18.56
C PRO A 116 19.62 -9.06 19.79
N PRO A 117 19.18 -9.62 20.89
CA PRO A 117 20.01 -9.72 22.10
C PRO A 117 21.31 -10.47 21.80
N ARG A 118 22.38 -10.01 22.39
CA ARG A 118 23.67 -10.66 22.25
C ARG A 118 23.82 -11.80 23.23
#